data_fbfc0377f03399c7ce33f471e079dc41
#
_entry.id   fbfc0377f03399c7ce33f471e079dc41
#
_cell.length_a   1.000
_cell.length_b   1.000
_cell.length_c   1.000
_cell.angle_alpha   90.00
_cell.angle_beta   90.00
_cell.angle_gamma   90.00
#
_symmetry.space_group_name_H-M   'P 1'
#
loop_
_entity.id
_entity.type
_entity.pdbx_description
1 polymer ?
#
loop_
_entity_poly.entity_id
_entity_poly.type
_entity_poly.pdbx_seq_one_letter_code
_entity_poly.pdbx_strand_id
1 'polypeptide(L)'
;MREAATREPSLRRYIGRVKRREVTSPVSTERRREIFTFWLYRLGERIINALPRRLVMPAAAAVGNVAYDVAGPKQALIQANLAHPLGLAPDDPRVKRAARRAFRNYAKYLADMMRIGEITPTQAADLVDIDNLEILTEAHAEGKGVLICTAHIGGMDLLGPGLKLAGASMHVVADDTTYGRLYDHLAEARARQNIFVIGWRNLRGMFRVLRDNGNVVLFCDGGYRRGDVPVELCGEATTFPIGPATLAAKTGAPLLTVACRRLDDDRFVTRGLPLIHCRSTEPAEIHRATQAVADALSSVIAEDPGQWYMFRPVWPVTDADRAQAREALAAARRGEDWTKIGA
;
A
#
# COMPACT_ATOMS: atom_id res chain seq x y z
N MET A 1 -25.73 25.30 25.44
CA MET A 1 -25.73 23.94 24.89
C MET A 1 -26.50 23.99 23.56
N ARG A 2 -25.82 24.03 22.44
CA ARG A 2 -26.38 23.88 21.10
C ARG A 2 -25.64 22.70 20.45
N GLU A 3 -26.39 21.64 20.18
CA GLU A 3 -25.92 20.45 19.47
C GLU A 3 -25.35 20.86 18.10
N ALA A 4 -24.08 20.58 17.91
CA ALA A 4 -23.47 20.61 16.59
C ALA A 4 -23.84 19.31 15.87
N ALA A 5 -24.88 19.39 15.03
CA ALA A 5 -25.24 18.33 14.12
C ALA A 5 -24.10 18.11 13.12
N THR A 6 -23.38 17.02 13.27
CA THR A 6 -22.41 16.50 12.32
C THR A 6 -23.15 16.17 11.02
N ARG A 7 -22.98 17.03 10.00
CA ARG A 7 -23.47 16.77 8.65
C ARG A 7 -22.63 15.64 8.04
N GLU A 8 -23.19 14.44 7.98
CA GLU A 8 -22.67 13.39 7.11
C GLU A 8 -22.55 13.92 5.66
N PRO A 9 -21.37 13.86 5.04
CA PRO A 9 -21.26 14.16 3.62
C PRO A 9 -21.95 13.06 2.84
N SER A 10 -23.04 13.38 2.14
CA SER A 10 -23.81 12.42 1.35
C SER A 10 -22.89 11.68 0.36
N LEU A 11 -22.90 10.36 0.40
CA LEU A 11 -22.17 9.42 -0.48
C LEU A 11 -22.25 9.78 -1.99
N ARG A 12 -23.28 10.50 -2.41
CA ARG A 12 -23.50 10.90 -3.81
C ARG A 12 -22.54 11.96 -4.35
N ARG A 13 -21.82 12.72 -3.52
CA ARG A 13 -20.89 13.77 -3.98
C ARG A 13 -19.49 13.26 -4.34
N TYR A 14 -19.09 12.10 -3.84
CA TYR A 14 -17.76 11.52 -4.05
C TYR A 14 -17.67 10.54 -5.23
N ILE A 15 -18.80 10.01 -5.69
CA ILE A 15 -18.84 9.20 -6.91
C ILE A 15 -18.86 10.20 -8.09
N GLY A 16 -17.73 10.81 -8.39
CA GLY A 16 -17.52 11.53 -9.64
C GLY A 16 -17.85 10.58 -10.79
N ARG A 17 -18.78 10.99 -11.69
CA ARG A 17 -19.10 10.26 -12.91
C ARG A 17 -17.81 9.85 -13.60
N VAL A 18 -17.42 8.59 -13.44
CA VAL A 18 -16.43 7.97 -14.30
C VAL A 18 -17.04 7.98 -15.70
N LYS A 19 -16.55 8.84 -16.59
CA LYS A 19 -16.89 8.77 -18.01
C LYS A 19 -16.44 7.40 -18.49
N ARG A 20 -17.39 6.50 -18.72
CA ARG A 20 -17.14 5.25 -19.45
C ARG A 20 -16.49 5.62 -20.78
N ARG A 21 -15.21 5.31 -20.92
CA ARG A 21 -14.58 5.24 -22.22
C ARG A 21 -15.19 4.01 -22.92
N GLU A 22 -15.94 4.25 -23.98
CA GLU A 22 -16.33 3.18 -24.92
C GLU A 22 -15.04 2.61 -25.51
N VAL A 23 -14.65 1.44 -25.02
CA VAL A 23 -13.58 0.64 -25.61
C VAL A 23 -14.20 -0.12 -26.79
N THR A 24 -14.03 0.44 -27.97
CA THR A 24 -14.30 -0.27 -29.22
C THR A 24 -13.08 -1.10 -29.57
N SER A 25 -13.08 -2.39 -29.23
CA SER A 25 -12.21 -3.42 -29.81
C SER A 25 -12.62 -4.84 -29.37
N PRO A 26 -12.12 -5.92 -30.00
CA PRO A 26 -12.82 -7.20 -30.14
C PRO A 26 -13.14 -7.89 -28.82
N VAL A 27 -14.43 -7.98 -28.60
CA VAL A 27 -15.16 -8.26 -27.36
C VAL A 27 -15.06 -9.72 -26.89
N SER A 28 -14.15 -10.58 -27.27
CA SER A 28 -14.45 -11.96 -26.95
C SER A 28 -13.68 -12.56 -25.76
N THR A 29 -12.36 -12.43 -25.71
CA THR A 29 -11.56 -13.23 -24.75
C THR A 29 -11.26 -12.48 -23.45
N GLU A 30 -10.88 -11.21 -23.51
CA GLU A 30 -10.58 -10.39 -22.30
C GLU A 30 -11.83 -10.16 -21.45
N ARG A 31 -12.95 -9.83 -22.08
CA ARG A 31 -14.23 -9.63 -21.38
C ARG A 31 -14.75 -10.91 -20.72
N ARG A 32 -14.56 -12.09 -21.37
CA ARG A 32 -14.92 -13.38 -20.77
C ARG A 32 -14.03 -13.69 -19.56
N ARG A 33 -12.73 -13.42 -19.66
CA ARG A 33 -11.77 -13.61 -18.57
C ARG A 33 -12.10 -12.68 -17.38
N GLU A 34 -12.43 -11.41 -17.64
CA GLU A 34 -12.87 -10.46 -16.62
C GLU A 34 -14.13 -10.94 -15.90
N ILE A 35 -15.15 -11.36 -16.65
CA ILE A 35 -16.40 -11.88 -16.08
C ILE A 35 -16.14 -13.14 -15.24
N PHE A 36 -15.33 -14.08 -15.74
CA PHE A 36 -15.00 -15.30 -15.03
C PHE A 36 -14.24 -14.99 -13.73
N THR A 37 -13.23 -14.11 -13.78
CA THR A 37 -12.46 -13.69 -12.61
C THR A 37 -13.35 -13.01 -11.57
N PHE A 38 -14.28 -12.15 -12.00
CA PHE A 38 -15.25 -11.51 -11.12
C PHE A 38 -16.14 -12.51 -10.40
N TRP A 39 -16.73 -13.48 -11.14
CA TRP A 39 -17.61 -14.48 -10.53
C TRP A 39 -16.86 -15.47 -9.64
N LEU A 40 -15.64 -15.83 -10.00
CA LEU A 40 -14.77 -16.66 -9.15
C LEU A 40 -14.44 -15.93 -7.84
N TYR A 41 -14.12 -14.65 -7.91
CA TYR A 41 -13.93 -13.81 -6.72
C TYR A 41 -15.19 -13.78 -5.86
N ARG A 42 -16.35 -13.52 -6.44
CA ARG A 42 -17.66 -13.46 -5.75
C ARG A 42 -18.03 -14.78 -5.07
N LEU A 43 -17.72 -15.90 -5.71
CA LEU A 43 -17.92 -17.24 -5.11
C LEU A 43 -16.98 -17.42 -3.91
N GLY A 44 -15.70 -17.09 -4.06
CA GLY A 44 -14.73 -17.12 -2.96
C GLY A 44 -15.14 -16.25 -1.79
N GLU A 45 -15.56 -15.01 -2.07
CA GLU A 45 -16.07 -14.07 -1.07
C GLU A 45 -17.26 -14.64 -0.29
N ARG A 46 -18.25 -15.25 -0.97
CA ARG A 46 -19.39 -15.90 -0.31
C ARG A 46 -18.95 -17.04 0.60
N ILE A 47 -18.08 -17.92 0.13
CA ILE A 47 -17.57 -19.05 0.91
C ILE A 47 -16.81 -18.54 2.15
N ILE A 48 -15.91 -17.58 1.96
CA ILE A 48 -15.08 -17.02 3.03
C ILE A 48 -15.93 -16.30 4.08
N ASN A 49 -16.98 -15.57 3.67
CA ASN A 49 -17.87 -14.88 4.60
C ASN A 49 -18.86 -15.83 5.33
N ALA A 50 -19.19 -16.98 4.73
CA ALA A 50 -20.02 -17.99 5.37
C ALA A 50 -19.31 -18.79 6.47
N LEU A 51 -17.96 -18.80 6.50
CA LEU A 51 -17.17 -19.57 7.42
C LEU A 51 -16.59 -18.70 8.56
N PRO A 52 -16.47 -19.24 9.78
CA PRO A 52 -15.77 -18.54 10.86
C PRO A 52 -14.31 -18.26 10.49
N ARG A 53 -13.81 -17.05 10.84
CA ARG A 53 -12.43 -16.62 10.55
C ARG A 53 -11.37 -17.62 11.02
N ARG A 54 -11.59 -18.25 12.18
CA ARG A 54 -10.71 -19.29 12.74
C ARG A 54 -10.51 -20.52 11.85
N LEU A 55 -11.44 -20.79 10.92
CA LEU A 55 -11.31 -21.86 9.93
C LEU A 55 -10.71 -21.34 8.62
N VAL A 56 -11.06 -20.10 8.24
CA VAL A 56 -10.59 -19.47 7.00
C VAL A 56 -9.08 -19.21 7.05
N MET A 57 -8.55 -18.70 8.16
CA MET A 57 -7.14 -18.32 8.23
C MET A 57 -6.17 -19.49 8.05
N PRO A 58 -6.32 -20.65 8.72
CA PRO A 58 -5.45 -21.80 8.47
C PRO A 58 -5.65 -22.39 7.06
N ALA A 59 -6.88 -22.40 6.53
CA ALA A 59 -7.13 -22.84 5.15
C ALA A 59 -6.44 -21.92 4.13
N ALA A 60 -6.54 -20.61 4.30
CA ALA A 60 -5.83 -19.64 3.47
C ALA A 60 -4.29 -19.83 3.57
N ALA A 61 -3.77 -20.08 4.77
CA ALA A 61 -2.35 -20.38 4.95
C ALA A 61 -1.91 -21.64 4.20
N ALA A 62 -2.74 -22.69 4.21
CA ALA A 62 -2.50 -23.92 3.46
C ALA A 62 -2.48 -23.66 1.95
N VAL A 63 -3.44 -22.87 1.43
CA VAL A 63 -3.46 -22.42 0.04
C VAL A 63 -2.18 -21.64 -0.29
N GLY A 64 -1.74 -20.74 0.59
CA GLY A 64 -0.50 -19.99 0.43
C GLY A 64 0.75 -20.89 0.35
N ASN A 65 0.81 -21.97 1.13
CA ASN A 65 1.90 -22.95 1.03
C ASN A 65 1.92 -23.64 -0.34
N VAL A 66 0.76 -24.15 -0.79
CA VAL A 66 0.64 -24.78 -2.12
C VAL A 66 1.01 -23.77 -3.21
N ALA A 67 0.50 -22.53 -3.11
CA ALA A 67 0.83 -21.48 -4.07
C ALA A 67 2.33 -21.21 -4.12
N TYR A 68 3.04 -21.22 -2.99
CA TYR A 68 4.50 -21.10 -2.96
C TYR A 68 5.17 -22.25 -3.73
N ASP A 69 4.74 -23.49 -3.48
CA ASP A 69 5.38 -24.69 -4.09
C ASP A 69 5.21 -24.75 -5.61
N VAL A 70 4.11 -24.18 -6.14
CA VAL A 70 3.83 -24.15 -7.59
C VAL A 70 4.16 -22.81 -8.27
N ALA A 71 4.64 -21.81 -7.52
CA ALA A 71 4.78 -20.43 -8.01
C ALA A 71 5.91 -20.23 -9.05
N GLY A 72 6.87 -21.19 -9.15
CA GLY A 72 7.96 -21.10 -10.11
C GLY A 72 8.72 -19.75 -10.08
N PRO A 73 8.67 -18.95 -11.17
CA PRO A 73 9.38 -17.69 -11.25
C PRO A 73 9.05 -16.67 -10.15
N LYS A 74 7.81 -16.66 -9.64
CA LYS A 74 7.41 -15.79 -8.53
C LYS A 74 8.06 -16.18 -7.21
N GLN A 75 8.33 -17.47 -7.00
CA GLN A 75 9.08 -17.95 -5.84
C GLN A 75 10.50 -17.38 -5.83
N ALA A 76 11.21 -17.48 -6.95
CA ALA A 76 12.56 -16.92 -7.09
C ALA A 76 12.57 -15.40 -6.90
N LEU A 77 11.57 -14.70 -7.45
CA LEU A 77 11.42 -13.26 -7.34
C LEU A 77 11.22 -12.80 -5.89
N ILE A 78 10.30 -13.44 -5.15
CA ILE A 78 10.07 -13.06 -3.74
C ILE A 78 11.30 -13.40 -2.88
N GLN A 79 12.03 -14.49 -3.16
CA GLN A 79 13.29 -14.80 -2.49
C GLN A 79 14.34 -13.72 -2.76
N ALA A 80 14.48 -13.28 -4.00
CA ALA A 80 15.41 -12.19 -4.35
C ALA A 80 15.05 -10.90 -3.59
N ASN A 81 13.76 -10.53 -3.52
CA ASN A 81 13.33 -9.35 -2.77
C ASN A 81 13.60 -9.50 -1.26
N LEU A 82 13.28 -10.64 -0.66
CA LEU A 82 13.43 -10.85 0.79
C LEU A 82 14.89 -11.08 1.24
N ALA A 83 15.79 -11.36 0.31
CA ALA A 83 17.20 -11.49 0.57
C ALA A 83 17.81 -10.17 1.12
N HIS A 84 17.37 -9.01 0.58
CA HIS A 84 17.86 -7.70 0.99
C HIS A 84 17.53 -7.36 2.46
N PRO A 85 16.28 -7.33 2.92
CA PRO A 85 15.97 -7.02 4.32
C PRO A 85 16.51 -8.05 5.31
N LEU A 86 16.82 -9.27 4.86
CA LEU A 86 17.44 -10.29 5.69
C LEU A 86 18.98 -10.24 5.67
N GLY A 87 19.58 -9.50 4.74
CA GLY A 87 21.03 -9.45 4.56
C GLY A 87 21.65 -10.81 4.19
N LEU A 88 20.91 -11.63 3.39
CA LEU A 88 21.26 -13.01 3.09
C LEU A 88 21.24 -13.28 1.59
N ALA A 89 21.84 -14.40 1.16
CA ALA A 89 21.71 -14.86 -0.22
C ALA A 89 20.27 -15.35 -0.51
N PRO A 90 19.77 -15.17 -1.75
CA PRO A 90 18.38 -15.57 -2.10
C PRO A 90 18.07 -17.06 -1.90
N ASP A 91 19.09 -17.93 -1.97
CA ASP A 91 18.99 -19.37 -1.78
C ASP A 91 19.13 -19.83 -0.32
N ASP A 92 19.44 -18.92 0.61
CA ASP A 92 19.52 -19.23 2.05
C ASP A 92 18.19 -19.82 2.56
N PRO A 93 18.24 -20.90 3.36
CA PRO A 93 17.04 -21.51 3.93
C PRO A 93 16.13 -20.55 4.73
N ARG A 94 16.71 -19.50 5.34
CA ARG A 94 15.96 -18.47 6.08
C ARG A 94 15.16 -17.59 5.13
N VAL A 95 15.73 -17.22 3.97
CA VAL A 95 15.04 -16.50 2.90
C VAL A 95 13.90 -17.33 2.33
N LYS A 96 14.14 -18.62 2.05
CA LYS A 96 13.09 -19.56 1.58
C LYS A 96 11.94 -19.68 2.57
N ARG A 97 12.24 -19.75 3.88
CA ARG A 97 11.19 -19.75 4.92
C ARG A 97 10.40 -18.45 4.96
N ALA A 98 11.07 -17.30 4.88
CA ALA A 98 10.42 -15.99 4.83
C ALA A 98 9.54 -15.86 3.58
N ALA A 99 10.02 -16.29 2.41
CA ALA A 99 9.27 -16.29 1.17
C ALA A 99 8.01 -17.16 1.24
N ARG A 100 8.10 -18.38 1.79
CA ARG A 100 6.93 -19.23 2.04
C ARG A 100 5.96 -18.55 3.00
N ARG A 101 6.46 -17.90 4.06
CA ARG A 101 5.63 -17.15 5.00
C ARG A 101 4.94 -15.96 4.31
N ALA A 102 5.60 -15.27 3.38
CA ALA A 102 4.99 -14.19 2.60
C ALA A 102 3.81 -14.68 1.76
N PHE A 103 3.92 -15.83 1.09
CA PHE A 103 2.80 -16.43 0.36
C PHE A 103 1.63 -16.82 1.28
N ARG A 104 1.92 -17.41 2.45
CA ARG A 104 0.90 -17.71 3.46
C ARG A 104 0.17 -16.47 3.95
N ASN A 105 0.92 -15.45 4.31
CA ASN A 105 0.35 -14.20 4.80
C ASN A 105 -0.40 -13.44 3.70
N TYR A 106 0.08 -13.48 2.47
CA TYR A 106 -0.64 -12.91 1.33
C TYR A 106 -1.97 -13.62 1.05
N ALA A 107 -2.01 -14.95 1.14
CA ALA A 107 -3.27 -15.71 1.02
C ALA A 107 -4.26 -15.36 2.14
N LYS A 108 -3.78 -15.21 3.39
CA LYS A 108 -4.59 -14.71 4.50
C LYS A 108 -5.08 -13.27 4.27
N TYR A 109 -4.21 -12.39 3.76
CA TYR A 109 -4.57 -11.02 3.39
C TYR A 109 -5.69 -10.98 2.35
N LEU A 110 -5.61 -11.81 1.30
CA LEU A 110 -6.69 -11.91 0.30
C LEU A 110 -8.01 -12.38 0.91
N ALA A 111 -7.97 -13.29 1.87
CA ALA A 111 -9.15 -13.73 2.60
C ALA A 111 -9.75 -12.61 3.48
N ASP A 112 -8.91 -11.84 4.18
CA ASP A 112 -9.36 -10.67 4.95
C ASP A 112 -9.92 -9.56 4.03
N MET A 113 -9.30 -9.34 2.87
CA MET A 113 -9.80 -8.38 1.86
C MET A 113 -11.20 -8.77 1.33
N MET A 114 -11.46 -10.08 1.14
CA MET A 114 -12.80 -10.58 0.77
C MET A 114 -13.84 -10.38 1.88
N ARG A 115 -13.41 -10.19 3.12
CA ARG A 115 -14.29 -9.94 4.27
C ARG A 115 -14.48 -8.46 4.58
N ILE A 116 -13.69 -7.59 4.00
CA ILE A 116 -13.58 -6.20 4.45
C ILE A 116 -14.92 -5.46 4.43
N GLY A 117 -15.77 -5.73 3.43
CA GLY A 117 -17.08 -5.11 3.32
C GLY A 117 -18.08 -5.50 4.42
N GLU A 118 -17.83 -6.59 5.13
CA GLU A 118 -18.72 -7.18 6.13
C GLU A 118 -18.18 -7.03 7.57
N ILE A 119 -17.01 -6.40 7.76
CA ILE A 119 -16.42 -6.17 9.09
C ILE A 119 -17.29 -5.17 9.86
N THR A 120 -17.82 -5.61 10.99
CA THR A 120 -18.57 -4.76 11.92
C THR A 120 -17.61 -3.91 12.77
N PRO A 121 -18.08 -2.79 13.38
CA PRO A 121 -17.26 -2.00 14.29
C PRO A 121 -16.66 -2.83 15.45
N THR A 122 -17.45 -3.73 16.06
CA THR A 122 -16.96 -4.62 17.12
C THR A 122 -15.84 -5.52 16.63
N GLN A 123 -16.03 -6.16 15.46
CA GLN A 123 -14.97 -6.98 14.86
C GLN A 123 -13.73 -6.19 14.50
N ALA A 124 -13.87 -4.94 14.07
CA ALA A 124 -12.74 -4.06 13.79
C ALA A 124 -11.95 -3.75 15.07
N ALA A 125 -12.64 -3.44 16.18
CA ALA A 125 -12.02 -3.19 17.48
C ALA A 125 -11.28 -4.42 18.03
N ASP A 126 -11.83 -5.61 17.81
CA ASP A 126 -11.19 -6.86 18.24
C ASP A 126 -10.00 -7.26 17.36
N LEU A 127 -10.01 -6.83 16.07
CA LEU A 127 -9.02 -7.27 15.08
C LEU A 127 -7.83 -6.33 14.95
N VAL A 128 -8.04 -5.02 15.13
CA VAL A 128 -7.03 -4.01 14.80
C VAL A 128 -6.72 -3.17 16.03
N ASP A 129 -5.50 -3.29 16.50
CA ASP A 129 -4.93 -2.42 17.49
C ASP A 129 -4.15 -1.28 16.81
N ILE A 130 -4.33 -0.04 17.25
CA ILE A 130 -3.65 1.13 16.68
C ILE A 130 -2.68 1.66 17.73
N ASP A 131 -1.42 1.37 17.50
CA ASP A 131 -0.31 1.92 18.27
C ASP A 131 0.05 3.32 17.75
N ASN A 132 0.26 4.27 18.65
CA ASN A 132 0.57 5.67 18.30
C ASN A 132 -0.50 6.40 17.47
N LEU A 133 -1.78 6.26 17.80
CA LEU A 133 -2.86 7.02 17.15
C LEU A 133 -2.68 8.54 17.30
N GLU A 134 -2.06 8.99 18.39
CA GLU A 134 -1.73 10.38 18.68
C GLU A 134 -0.90 11.04 17.58
N ILE A 135 -0.02 10.32 16.91
CA ILE A 135 0.80 10.87 15.81
C ILE A 135 -0.06 11.30 14.61
N LEU A 136 -1.17 10.59 14.36
CA LEU A 136 -2.14 10.99 13.34
C LEU A 136 -2.91 12.23 13.78
N THR A 137 -3.23 12.33 15.06
CA THR A 137 -3.89 13.51 15.65
C THR A 137 -2.98 14.75 15.58
N GLU A 138 -1.69 14.59 15.88
CA GLU A 138 -0.67 15.63 15.75
C GLU A 138 -0.56 16.10 14.29
N ALA A 139 -0.49 15.16 13.33
CA ALA A 139 -0.44 15.48 11.92
C ALA A 139 -1.67 16.28 11.45
N HIS A 140 -2.86 15.91 11.90
CA HIS A 140 -4.10 16.63 11.59
C HIS A 140 -4.20 18.00 12.25
N ALA A 141 -3.54 18.21 13.41
CA ALA A 141 -3.50 19.51 14.07
C ALA A 141 -2.78 20.58 13.24
N GLU A 142 -1.94 20.19 12.28
CA GLU A 142 -1.33 21.11 11.32
C GLU A 142 -2.33 21.68 10.30
N GLY A 143 -3.51 21.08 10.15
CA GLY A 143 -4.58 21.55 9.27
C GLY A 143 -4.29 21.46 7.77
N LYS A 144 -3.35 20.57 7.37
CA LYS A 144 -2.89 20.41 5.99
C LYS A 144 -3.29 19.05 5.36
N GLY A 145 -4.01 18.21 6.12
CA GLY A 145 -4.19 16.81 5.78
C GLY A 145 -2.93 15.99 5.99
N VAL A 146 -2.99 14.69 5.73
CA VAL A 146 -1.87 13.76 5.96
C VAL A 146 -1.63 12.90 4.73
N LEU A 147 -0.36 12.80 4.33
CA LEU A 147 0.10 11.86 3.31
C LEU A 147 0.60 10.60 3.99
N ILE A 148 -0.21 9.56 4.01
CA ILE A 148 0.16 8.26 4.57
C ILE A 148 0.98 7.49 3.53
N CYS A 149 2.26 7.26 3.84
CA CYS A 149 3.17 6.45 3.04
C CYS A 149 3.23 5.03 3.61
N THR A 150 3.02 4.03 2.77
CA THR A 150 3.03 2.63 3.20
C THR A 150 3.67 1.72 2.16
N ALA A 151 3.82 0.44 2.49
CA ALA A 151 4.27 -0.63 1.62
C ALA A 151 3.21 -1.73 1.54
N HIS A 152 3.37 -2.67 0.60
CA HIS A 152 2.51 -3.86 0.51
C HIS A 152 2.82 -4.86 1.64
N ILE A 153 2.54 -4.46 2.89
CA ILE A 153 2.90 -5.22 4.09
C ILE A 153 1.67 -5.49 4.97
N GLY A 154 1.57 -6.70 5.47
CA GLY A 154 0.58 -7.11 6.47
C GLY A 154 -0.86 -6.92 6.06
N GLY A 155 -1.67 -6.31 6.91
CA GLY A 155 -3.12 -6.10 6.71
C GLY A 155 -3.48 -4.71 6.23
N MET A 156 -2.85 -4.21 5.18
CA MET A 156 -2.93 -2.81 4.74
C MET A 156 -4.37 -2.27 4.56
N ASP A 157 -5.30 -3.08 4.08
CA ASP A 157 -6.72 -2.68 3.96
C ASP A 157 -7.43 -2.64 5.34
N LEU A 158 -6.94 -3.37 6.35
CA LEU A 158 -7.55 -3.41 7.69
C LEU A 158 -7.25 -2.16 8.52
N LEU A 159 -6.32 -1.33 8.08
CA LEU A 159 -6.16 0.02 8.62
C LEU A 159 -7.48 0.83 8.52
N GLY A 160 -8.25 0.65 7.44
CA GLY A 160 -9.51 1.36 7.24
C GLY A 160 -10.56 1.13 8.32
N PRO A 161 -10.95 -0.12 8.61
CA PRO A 161 -11.87 -0.41 9.73
C PRO A 161 -11.38 0.15 11.07
N GLY A 162 -10.07 0.07 11.36
CA GLY A 162 -9.48 0.64 12.57
C GLY A 162 -9.62 2.16 12.62
N LEU A 163 -9.24 2.88 11.56
CA LEU A 163 -9.37 4.34 11.49
C LEU A 163 -10.82 4.81 11.46
N LYS A 164 -11.74 4.02 10.89
CA LYS A 164 -13.17 4.31 10.94
C LYS A 164 -13.70 4.39 12.37
N LEU A 165 -13.21 3.55 13.29
CA LEU A 165 -13.55 3.62 14.72
C LEU A 165 -13.07 4.94 15.34
N ALA A 166 -11.94 5.48 14.88
CA ALA A 166 -11.42 6.79 15.29
C ALA A 166 -12.09 7.96 14.54
N GLY A 167 -13.15 7.72 13.75
CA GLY A 167 -13.85 8.76 12.98
C GLY A 167 -13.10 9.24 11.74
N ALA A 168 -12.00 8.60 11.35
CA ALA A 168 -11.19 8.98 10.20
C ALA A 168 -11.58 8.23 8.92
N SER A 169 -11.24 8.81 7.77
CA SER A 169 -11.37 8.19 6.46
C SER A 169 -10.02 8.14 5.75
N MET A 170 -9.86 7.20 4.82
CA MET A 170 -8.67 7.08 3.99
C MET A 170 -9.01 7.22 2.52
N HIS A 171 -8.16 7.89 1.77
CA HIS A 171 -8.25 7.98 0.31
C HIS A 171 -7.01 7.31 -0.30
N VAL A 172 -7.18 6.05 -0.74
CA VAL A 172 -6.09 5.22 -1.25
C VAL A 172 -5.89 5.49 -2.73
N VAL A 173 -4.67 5.82 -3.12
CA VAL A 173 -4.31 5.99 -4.53
C VAL A 173 -4.05 4.63 -5.15
N ALA A 174 -4.81 4.28 -6.19
CA ALA A 174 -4.71 3.00 -6.88
C ALA A 174 -4.81 3.15 -8.41
N ASP A 175 -4.39 2.09 -9.11
CA ASP A 175 -4.58 1.97 -10.56
C ASP A 175 -6.04 1.60 -10.84
N ASP A 176 -6.72 2.45 -11.60
CA ASP A 176 -8.13 2.32 -12.00
C ASP A 176 -8.32 1.73 -13.40
N THR A 177 -7.25 1.23 -14.03
CA THR A 177 -7.26 0.79 -15.44
C THR A 177 -7.50 -0.71 -15.62
N THR A 178 -7.41 -1.52 -14.55
CA THR A 178 -7.45 -2.97 -14.62
C THR A 178 -8.73 -3.55 -13.97
N TYR A 179 -9.43 -4.47 -14.65
CA TYR A 179 -10.59 -5.23 -14.13
C TYR A 179 -11.78 -4.41 -13.62
N GLY A 180 -12.43 -3.63 -14.49
CA GLY A 180 -13.51 -2.68 -14.15
C GLY A 180 -14.55 -3.16 -13.15
N ARG A 181 -15.20 -4.34 -13.35
CA ARG A 181 -16.23 -4.86 -12.43
C ARG A 181 -15.69 -5.27 -11.07
N LEU A 182 -14.52 -5.90 -11.04
CA LEU A 182 -13.90 -6.30 -9.78
C LEU A 182 -13.39 -5.07 -9.02
N TYR A 183 -12.84 -4.10 -9.74
CA TYR A 183 -12.45 -2.82 -9.16
C TYR A 183 -13.62 -2.09 -8.51
N ASP A 184 -14.75 -1.95 -9.23
CA ASP A 184 -15.96 -1.30 -8.70
C ASP A 184 -16.46 -2.01 -7.44
N HIS A 185 -16.53 -3.35 -7.47
CA HIS A 185 -16.96 -4.15 -6.32
C HIS A 185 -16.02 -3.98 -5.10
N LEU A 186 -14.71 -4.02 -5.31
CA LEU A 186 -13.73 -3.81 -4.26
C LEU A 186 -13.77 -2.37 -3.71
N ALA A 187 -13.98 -1.38 -4.56
CA ALA A 187 -14.13 0.01 -4.16
C ALA A 187 -15.39 0.21 -3.30
N GLU A 188 -16.51 -0.43 -3.65
CA GLU A 188 -17.72 -0.41 -2.84
C GLU A 188 -17.53 -1.09 -1.48
N ALA A 189 -16.86 -2.26 -1.43
CA ALA A 189 -16.58 -2.97 -0.19
C ALA A 189 -15.68 -2.11 0.74
N ARG A 190 -14.65 -1.48 0.19
CA ARG A 190 -13.74 -0.56 0.90
C ARG A 190 -14.48 0.69 1.40
N ALA A 191 -15.37 1.27 0.58
CA ALA A 191 -16.12 2.47 0.95
C ALA A 191 -16.99 2.27 2.20
N ARG A 192 -17.51 1.03 2.43
CA ARG A 192 -18.21 0.69 3.67
C ARG A 192 -17.33 0.82 4.92
N GLN A 193 -16.02 0.80 4.75
CA GLN A 193 -15.01 0.97 5.81
C GLN A 193 -14.31 2.33 5.77
N ASN A 194 -14.93 3.34 5.17
CA ASN A 194 -14.37 4.68 4.99
C ASN A 194 -13.04 4.69 4.21
N ILE A 195 -12.82 3.69 3.34
CA ILE A 195 -11.69 3.64 2.42
C ILE A 195 -12.19 4.02 1.03
N PHE A 196 -11.80 5.18 0.54
CA PHE A 196 -12.17 5.67 -0.78
C PHE A 196 -10.99 5.52 -1.74
N VAL A 197 -11.24 5.11 -2.98
CA VAL A 197 -10.19 4.93 -3.97
C VAL A 197 -10.10 6.16 -4.86
N ILE A 198 -8.89 6.68 -5.03
CA ILE A 198 -8.57 7.77 -5.95
C ILE A 198 -7.69 7.21 -7.06
N GLY A 199 -8.08 7.36 -8.33
CA GLY A 199 -7.22 7.01 -9.46
C GLY A 199 -5.90 7.79 -9.43
N TRP A 200 -4.78 7.13 -9.69
CA TRP A 200 -3.44 7.71 -9.58
C TRP A 200 -3.21 8.98 -10.44
N ARG A 201 -4.00 9.17 -11.51
CA ARG A 201 -3.98 10.37 -12.36
C ARG A 201 -4.83 11.52 -11.83
N ASN A 202 -5.65 11.28 -10.79
CA ASN A 202 -6.54 12.28 -10.24
C ASN A 202 -5.85 13.16 -9.18
N LEU A 203 -4.82 13.89 -9.59
CA LEU A 203 -4.10 14.82 -8.71
C LEU A 203 -5.02 15.84 -8.05
N ARG A 204 -6.03 16.37 -8.78
CA ARG A 204 -6.99 17.34 -8.22
C ARG A 204 -7.79 16.74 -7.05
N GLY A 205 -8.10 15.46 -7.13
CA GLY A 205 -8.75 14.73 -6.04
C GLY A 205 -7.86 14.66 -4.80
N MET A 206 -6.59 14.32 -4.96
CA MET A 206 -5.62 14.24 -3.85
C MET A 206 -5.44 15.61 -3.18
N PHE A 207 -5.23 16.69 -3.96
CA PHE A 207 -5.14 18.06 -3.42
C PHE A 207 -6.40 18.47 -2.66
N ARG A 208 -7.59 18.09 -3.12
CA ARG A 208 -8.85 18.41 -2.44
C ARG A 208 -8.93 17.70 -1.09
N VAL A 209 -8.62 16.40 -1.04
CA VAL A 209 -8.61 15.63 0.21
C VAL A 209 -7.67 16.26 1.24
N LEU A 210 -6.44 16.60 0.84
CA LEU A 210 -5.46 17.23 1.73
C LEU A 210 -5.93 18.61 2.21
N ARG A 211 -6.46 19.44 1.31
CA ARG A 211 -7.02 20.76 1.67
C ARG A 211 -8.18 20.65 2.66
N ASP A 212 -8.97 19.60 2.55
CA ASP A 212 -10.09 19.32 3.45
C ASP A 212 -9.62 18.59 4.74
N ASN A 213 -8.31 18.63 5.03
CA ASN A 213 -7.64 18.00 6.17
C ASN A 213 -7.85 16.47 6.24
N GLY A 214 -7.94 15.80 5.10
CA GLY A 214 -8.13 14.36 4.99
C GLY A 214 -6.84 13.57 4.81
N ASN A 215 -6.96 12.25 4.74
CA ASN A 215 -5.84 11.33 4.57
C ASN A 215 -5.74 10.82 3.13
N VAL A 216 -4.58 10.98 2.51
CA VAL A 216 -4.23 10.37 1.22
C VAL A 216 -3.19 9.27 1.44
N VAL A 217 -3.49 8.04 1.04
CA VAL A 217 -2.62 6.87 1.22
C VAL A 217 -1.93 6.52 -0.08
N LEU A 218 -0.60 6.39 -0.03
CA LEU A 218 0.26 6.10 -1.16
C LEU A 218 1.19 4.92 -0.85
N PHE A 219 1.23 3.95 -1.76
CA PHE A 219 2.19 2.85 -1.69
C PHE A 219 3.50 3.28 -2.33
N CYS A 220 4.59 3.21 -1.56
CA CYS A 220 5.89 3.71 -1.99
C CYS A 220 6.82 2.63 -2.56
N ASP A 221 6.55 1.36 -2.29
CA ASP A 221 7.37 0.20 -2.65
C ASP A 221 7.09 -0.37 -4.06
N GLY A 222 6.63 0.46 -4.98
CA GLY A 222 6.16 0.03 -6.32
C GLY A 222 7.21 -0.60 -7.26
N GLY A 223 8.47 -0.63 -6.86
CA GLY A 223 9.60 -1.17 -7.62
C GLY A 223 10.36 -0.10 -8.41
N TYR A 224 11.58 -0.48 -8.82
CA TYR A 224 12.50 0.42 -9.53
C TYR A 224 11.88 0.99 -10.81
N ARG A 225 12.03 2.31 -10.96
CA ARG A 225 11.69 3.05 -12.20
C ARG A 225 12.73 4.14 -12.44
N ARG A 226 13.25 4.20 -13.65
CA ARG A 226 14.13 5.30 -14.05
C ARG A 226 13.39 6.63 -13.91
N GLY A 227 14.06 7.65 -13.40
CA GLY A 227 13.50 8.99 -13.21
C GLY A 227 12.69 9.19 -11.93
N ASP A 228 12.39 8.14 -11.15
CA ASP A 228 11.88 8.27 -9.80
C ASP A 228 13.01 8.63 -8.81
N VAL A 229 12.68 8.98 -7.57
CA VAL A 229 13.64 9.44 -6.56
C VAL A 229 14.56 8.29 -6.14
N PRO A 230 15.90 8.41 -6.31
CA PRO A 230 16.82 7.37 -5.87
C PRO A 230 16.82 7.30 -4.34
N VAL A 231 16.72 6.08 -3.80
CA VAL A 231 16.74 5.82 -2.36
C VAL A 231 17.52 4.54 -2.05
N GLU A 232 17.98 4.43 -0.83
CA GLU A 232 18.40 3.15 -0.27
C GLU A 232 17.20 2.52 0.45
N LEU A 233 16.86 1.29 0.09
CA LEU A 233 15.85 0.47 0.76
C LEU A 233 16.50 -0.84 1.20
N CYS A 234 16.46 -1.15 2.49
CA CYS A 234 17.06 -2.36 3.06
C CYS A 234 18.51 -2.60 2.60
N GLY A 235 19.33 -1.53 2.57
CA GLY A 235 20.76 -1.57 2.27
C GLY A 235 21.14 -1.58 0.79
N GLU A 236 20.18 -1.48 -0.16
CA GLU A 236 20.50 -1.47 -1.59
C GLU A 236 19.77 -0.35 -2.33
N ALA A 237 20.40 0.18 -3.38
CA ALA A 237 19.87 1.29 -4.17
C ALA A 237 18.67 0.87 -5.02
N THR A 238 17.60 1.66 -4.94
CA THR A 238 16.39 1.55 -5.76
C THR A 238 15.77 2.93 -5.98
N THR A 239 14.50 3.00 -6.38
CA THR A 239 13.78 4.27 -6.50
C THR A 239 12.40 4.21 -5.86
N PHE A 240 11.95 5.34 -5.31
CA PHE A 240 10.59 5.54 -4.84
C PHE A 240 9.87 6.60 -5.66
N PRO A 241 8.53 6.53 -5.77
CA PRO A 241 7.75 7.53 -6.51
C PRO A 241 8.00 8.95 -6.00
N ILE A 242 8.22 9.89 -6.90
CA ILE A 242 8.39 11.32 -6.57
C ILE A 242 7.12 11.97 -6.01
N GLY A 243 5.95 11.36 -6.29
CA GLY A 243 4.63 11.94 -5.97
C GLY A 243 4.42 12.32 -4.52
N PRO A 244 4.67 11.44 -3.53
CA PRO A 244 4.44 11.73 -2.11
C PRO A 244 5.18 12.97 -1.62
N ALA A 245 6.50 13.06 -1.85
CA ALA A 245 7.30 14.20 -1.42
C ALA A 245 6.92 15.49 -2.16
N THR A 246 6.60 15.41 -3.47
CA THR A 246 6.13 16.56 -4.24
C THR A 246 4.78 17.07 -3.75
N LEU A 247 3.84 16.19 -3.41
CA LEU A 247 2.55 16.57 -2.81
C LEU A 247 2.77 17.24 -1.45
N ALA A 248 3.63 16.66 -0.59
CA ALA A 248 3.99 17.22 0.70
C ALA A 248 4.55 18.65 0.55
N ALA A 249 5.54 18.84 -0.33
CA ALA A 249 6.15 20.13 -0.58
C ALA A 249 5.15 21.20 -1.06
N LYS A 250 4.18 20.80 -1.90
CA LYS A 250 3.18 21.72 -2.48
C LYS A 250 2.01 22.02 -1.56
N THR A 251 1.68 21.14 -0.63
CA THR A 251 0.51 21.29 0.24
C THR A 251 0.88 21.68 1.66
N GLY A 252 2.12 21.41 2.07
CA GLY A 252 2.58 21.49 3.44
C GLY A 252 2.09 20.31 4.31
N ALA A 253 1.43 19.31 3.73
CA ALA A 253 0.98 18.11 4.45
C ALA A 253 2.17 17.27 4.90
N PRO A 254 2.22 16.82 6.16
CA PRO A 254 3.25 15.90 6.63
C PRO A 254 3.11 14.53 5.97
N LEU A 255 4.25 13.87 5.77
CA LEU A 255 4.33 12.46 5.40
C LEU A 255 4.35 11.62 6.68
N LEU A 256 3.43 10.69 6.80
CA LEU A 256 3.34 9.73 7.89
C LEU A 256 3.55 8.32 7.35
N THR A 257 4.64 7.66 7.72
CA THR A 257 4.83 6.26 7.37
C THR A 257 4.01 5.39 8.30
N VAL A 258 3.17 4.50 7.74
CA VAL A 258 2.30 3.60 8.50
C VAL A 258 2.49 2.17 8.02
N ALA A 259 2.55 1.24 8.97
CA ALA A 259 2.52 -0.19 8.70
C ALA A 259 1.46 -0.89 9.55
N CYS A 260 0.78 -1.87 8.93
CA CYS A 260 -0.23 -2.70 9.60
C CYS A 260 0.25 -4.15 9.61
N ARG A 261 0.85 -4.58 10.71
CA ARG A 261 1.44 -5.92 10.85
C ARG A 261 0.41 -6.91 11.39
N ARG A 262 0.37 -8.11 10.80
CA ARG A 262 -0.40 -9.25 11.33
C ARG A 262 0.35 -9.89 12.49
N LEU A 263 -0.34 -10.16 13.58
CA LEU A 263 0.15 -10.91 14.73
C LEU A 263 -0.03 -12.44 14.53
N ASP A 264 0.56 -13.24 15.40
CA ASP A 264 0.49 -14.71 15.30
C ASP A 264 -0.93 -15.27 15.55
N ASP A 265 -1.77 -14.53 16.27
CA ASP A 265 -3.19 -14.82 16.49
C ASP A 265 -4.11 -14.29 15.39
N ASP A 266 -3.53 -13.84 14.28
CA ASP A 266 -4.22 -13.23 13.14
C ASP A 266 -4.92 -11.87 13.44
N ARG A 267 -4.70 -11.26 14.61
CA ARG A 267 -5.00 -9.83 14.83
C ARG A 267 -3.95 -8.96 14.14
N PHE A 268 -4.15 -7.67 14.21
CA PHE A 268 -3.27 -6.68 13.57
C PHE A 268 -2.87 -5.60 14.55
N VAL A 269 -1.65 -5.15 14.44
CA VAL A 269 -1.18 -3.91 15.05
C VAL A 269 -0.78 -2.94 13.96
N THR A 270 -1.32 -1.73 14.03
CA THR A 270 -0.98 -0.64 13.13
C THR A 270 -0.12 0.35 13.89
N ARG A 271 1.02 0.73 13.30
CA ARG A 271 1.95 1.68 13.90
C ARG A 271 2.26 2.81 12.93
N GLY A 272 2.10 4.05 13.40
CA GLY A 272 2.64 5.25 12.76
C GLY A 272 4.09 5.49 13.19
N LEU A 273 4.92 5.96 12.27
CA LEU A 273 6.32 6.36 12.51
C LEU A 273 6.43 7.89 12.51
N PRO A 274 7.52 8.49 13.01
CA PRO A 274 7.65 9.93 13.13
C PRO A 274 7.31 10.70 11.84
N LEU A 275 6.69 11.86 11.99
CA LEU A 275 6.31 12.72 10.87
C LEU A 275 7.53 13.23 10.10
N ILE A 276 7.41 13.26 8.79
CA ILE A 276 8.42 13.76 7.86
C ILE A 276 7.83 14.95 7.12
N HIS A 277 8.50 16.09 7.16
CA HIS A 277 8.10 17.27 6.40
C HIS A 277 8.99 17.45 5.17
N CYS A 278 8.38 17.83 4.05
CA CYS A 278 9.08 18.21 2.82
C CYS A 278 8.76 19.69 2.55
N ARG A 279 9.76 20.56 2.65
CA ARG A 279 9.58 22.01 2.70
C ARG A 279 9.69 22.69 1.34
N SER A 280 10.25 22.02 0.35
CA SER A 280 10.40 22.58 -1.01
C SER A 280 10.38 21.47 -2.06
N THR A 281 10.23 21.86 -3.33
CA THR A 281 10.31 20.95 -4.48
C THR A 281 11.73 20.81 -5.04
N GLU A 282 12.73 21.34 -4.35
CA GLU A 282 14.14 21.21 -4.73
C GLU A 282 14.56 19.73 -4.69
N PRO A 283 15.36 19.25 -5.66
CA PRO A 283 15.74 17.84 -5.75
C PRO A 283 16.35 17.27 -4.47
N ALA A 284 17.18 18.06 -3.78
CA ALA A 284 17.81 17.62 -2.52
C ALA A 284 16.79 17.42 -1.39
N GLU A 285 15.77 18.30 -1.28
CA GLU A 285 14.72 18.18 -0.25
C GLU A 285 13.74 17.05 -0.56
N ILE A 286 13.35 16.89 -1.84
CA ILE A 286 12.56 15.74 -2.30
C ILE A 286 13.29 14.43 -1.99
N HIS A 287 14.59 14.34 -2.29
CA HIS A 287 15.40 13.18 -1.95
C HIS A 287 15.43 12.92 -0.44
N ARG A 288 15.73 13.94 0.37
CA ARG A 288 15.80 13.83 1.84
C ARG A 288 14.49 13.27 2.42
N ALA A 289 13.36 13.85 2.02
CA ALA A 289 12.05 13.43 2.52
C ALA A 289 11.69 12.01 2.05
N THR A 290 11.99 11.68 0.79
CA THR A 290 11.73 10.35 0.23
C THR A 290 12.64 9.29 0.86
N GLN A 291 13.92 9.61 1.12
CA GLN A 291 14.83 8.70 1.82
C GLN A 291 14.36 8.43 3.25
N ALA A 292 13.89 9.45 3.97
CA ALA A 292 13.35 9.26 5.31
C ALA A 292 12.12 8.31 5.32
N VAL A 293 11.26 8.37 4.29
CA VAL A 293 10.17 7.38 4.11
C VAL A 293 10.74 5.99 3.82
N ALA A 294 11.78 5.88 2.99
CA ALA A 294 12.42 4.60 2.67
C ALA A 294 13.10 3.98 3.90
N ASP A 295 13.75 4.79 4.75
CA ASP A 295 14.36 4.34 6.01
C ASP A 295 13.30 3.81 6.98
N ALA A 296 12.19 4.54 7.12
CA ALA A 296 11.05 4.14 7.93
C ALA A 296 10.43 2.81 7.44
N LEU A 297 10.23 2.65 6.12
CA LEU A 297 9.73 1.40 5.55
C LEU A 297 10.75 0.27 5.65
N SER A 298 12.05 0.55 5.50
CA SER A 298 13.11 -0.45 5.69
C SER A 298 13.07 -1.04 7.10
N SER A 299 12.90 -0.20 8.14
CA SER A 299 12.81 -0.66 9.53
C SER A 299 11.63 -1.60 9.74
N VAL A 300 10.46 -1.25 9.21
CA VAL A 300 9.23 -2.06 9.34
C VAL A 300 9.34 -3.37 8.55
N ILE A 301 9.88 -3.34 7.33
CA ILE A 301 10.08 -4.54 6.51
C ILE A 301 11.07 -5.49 7.18
N ALA A 302 12.14 -4.97 7.79
CA ALA A 302 13.15 -5.78 8.45
C ALA A 302 12.64 -6.47 9.73
N GLU A 303 11.64 -5.92 10.42
CA GLU A 303 11.01 -6.55 11.59
C GLU A 303 10.35 -7.88 11.24
N ASP A 304 9.65 -7.97 10.10
CA ASP A 304 8.99 -9.18 9.63
C ASP A 304 8.90 -9.22 8.08
N PRO A 305 10.01 -9.56 7.40
CA PRO A 305 10.04 -9.62 5.95
C PRO A 305 9.01 -10.58 5.34
N GLY A 306 8.60 -11.61 6.09
CA GLY A 306 7.56 -12.56 5.68
C GLY A 306 6.14 -11.99 5.60
N GLN A 307 5.95 -10.71 5.88
CA GLN A 307 4.70 -10.00 5.67
C GLN A 307 4.76 -8.97 4.53
N TRP A 308 5.88 -8.85 3.84
CA TRP A 308 6.02 -7.96 2.70
C TRP A 308 5.71 -8.68 1.39
N TYR A 309 4.64 -8.28 0.72
CA TYR A 309 4.03 -9.00 -0.42
C TYR A 309 4.49 -8.47 -1.78
N MET A 310 5.77 -8.22 -1.94
CA MET A 310 6.28 -7.65 -3.17
C MET A 310 6.60 -8.74 -4.21
N PHE A 311 5.60 -9.06 -5.05
CA PHE A 311 5.69 -10.04 -6.14
C PHE A 311 6.09 -9.41 -7.49
N ARG A 312 6.85 -8.32 -7.44
CA ARG A 312 7.51 -7.67 -8.58
C ARG A 312 8.92 -7.25 -8.18
N PRO A 313 9.85 -7.04 -9.13
CA PRO A 313 11.19 -6.58 -8.79
C PRO A 313 11.13 -5.21 -8.09
N VAL A 314 11.73 -5.11 -6.92
CA VAL A 314 11.84 -3.85 -6.16
C VAL A 314 13.13 -3.14 -6.51
N TRP A 315 14.18 -3.90 -6.75
CA TRP A 315 15.49 -3.38 -7.15
C TRP A 315 15.75 -3.56 -8.64
N PRO A 316 16.70 -2.80 -9.22
CA PRO A 316 17.08 -2.94 -10.61
C PRO A 316 17.48 -4.38 -10.96
N VAL A 317 16.98 -4.89 -12.09
CA VAL A 317 17.27 -6.27 -12.52
C VAL A 317 18.55 -6.35 -13.33
N THR A 318 18.82 -5.37 -14.22
CA THR A 318 20.03 -5.36 -15.06
C THR A 318 21.21 -4.69 -14.36
N ASP A 319 22.43 -5.08 -14.71
CA ASP A 319 23.64 -4.47 -14.15
C ASP A 319 23.76 -2.98 -14.50
N ALA A 320 23.33 -2.59 -15.70
CA ALA A 320 23.25 -1.20 -16.12
C ALA A 320 22.32 -0.37 -15.23
N ASP A 321 21.10 -0.89 -14.93
CA ASP A 321 20.17 -0.21 -14.05
C ASP A 321 20.68 -0.17 -12.60
N ARG A 322 21.38 -1.21 -12.13
CA ARG A 322 22.02 -1.21 -10.79
C ARG A 322 23.10 -0.14 -10.68
N ALA A 323 23.96 -0.06 -11.69
CA ALA A 323 25.00 0.97 -11.73
C ALA A 323 24.38 2.38 -11.72
N GLN A 324 23.37 2.60 -12.56
CA GLN A 324 22.65 3.86 -12.64
C GLN A 324 21.96 4.24 -11.32
N ALA A 325 21.25 3.28 -10.68
CA ALA A 325 20.57 3.53 -9.41
C ALA A 325 21.57 3.93 -8.31
N ARG A 326 22.74 3.25 -8.23
CA ARG A 326 23.80 3.58 -7.27
C ARG A 326 24.43 4.93 -7.54
N GLU A 327 24.66 5.27 -8.80
CA GLU A 327 25.20 6.58 -9.21
C GLU A 327 24.24 7.70 -8.84
N ALA A 328 22.94 7.54 -9.19
CA ALA A 328 21.91 8.51 -8.85
C ALA A 328 21.76 8.71 -7.33
N LEU A 329 21.79 7.62 -6.55
CA LEU A 329 21.75 7.68 -5.09
C LEU A 329 22.99 8.39 -4.53
N ALA A 330 24.18 8.09 -5.05
CA ALA A 330 25.42 8.74 -4.63
C ALA A 330 25.41 10.25 -4.92
N ALA A 331 24.91 10.66 -6.09
CA ALA A 331 24.75 12.07 -6.46
C ALA A 331 23.74 12.78 -5.53
N ALA A 332 22.60 12.16 -5.30
CA ALA A 332 21.56 12.71 -4.40
C ALA A 332 22.12 12.90 -2.96
N ARG A 333 22.92 11.96 -2.45
CA ARG A 333 23.59 12.05 -1.14
C ARG A 333 24.63 13.16 -1.06
N ARG A 334 25.24 13.54 -2.19
CA ARG A 334 26.15 14.70 -2.28
C ARG A 334 25.41 16.04 -2.45
N GLY A 335 24.07 16.01 -2.54
CA GLY A 335 23.25 17.19 -2.81
C GLY A 335 23.28 17.63 -4.29
N GLU A 336 23.74 16.77 -5.18
CA GLU A 336 23.74 16.98 -6.63
C GLU A 336 22.36 16.71 -7.22
N ASP A 337 22.11 17.29 -8.39
CA ASP A 337 20.84 17.11 -9.12
C ASP A 337 20.79 15.73 -9.79
N TRP A 338 20.30 14.75 -9.04
CA TRP A 338 20.15 13.37 -9.48
C TRP A 338 19.19 13.20 -10.67
N THR A 339 18.31 14.18 -10.93
CA THR A 339 17.37 14.10 -12.04
C THR A 339 18.03 14.11 -13.42
N LYS A 340 19.30 14.52 -13.48
CA LYS A 340 20.10 14.53 -14.71
C LYS A 340 20.83 13.21 -14.99
N ILE A 341 20.81 12.27 -14.03
CA ILE A 341 21.50 10.99 -14.18
C ILE A 341 20.57 10.00 -14.89
N GLY A 342 20.94 9.63 -16.12
CA GLY A 342 20.19 8.66 -16.93
C GLY A 342 18.91 9.18 -17.59
N ALA A 343 18.82 10.51 -17.75
CA ALA A 343 17.80 11.13 -18.61
C ALA A 343 18.01 10.79 -20.08
#